data_c0b118c725a44bfcad5db2ddbe80aed6
#
_entry.id   c0b118c725a44bfcad5db2ddbe80aed6
#
_cell.length_a   1.000
_cell.length_b   1.000
_cell.length_c   1.000
_cell.angle_alpha   90.00
_cell.angle_beta   90.00
_cell.angle_gamma   90.00
#
_symmetry.space_group_name_H-M   'P 1'
#
loop_
_entity.id
_entity.type
_entity.pdbx_description
1 polymer ?
#
loop_
_entity_poly.entity_id
_entity_poly.type
_entity_poly.pdbx_seq_one_letter_code
_entity_poly.pdbx_strand_id
1 'polypeptide(L)'
;KRILITGASSGIGMHLAQNYLAAGWHVIACGRSLSKLQDALSSTHPELTLCTFDINQRTEVINQLKQVKSLDLAILNAGTCEYMDTVVPFDSALFKRVIDTNVAGTGYCLEGLLDNIKQGGQLAIVSSSVTLLPLTRSEAYGASKAALDYLTRTLAIDLGPKGISVSLIRPGFVDTALTQKNTFSMPGIISGDQACRYIMRGLEKRKLEINFPKVFLWVMTLL
;
A
#
# COMPACT_ATOMS: atom_id res chain seq x y z
N LYS A 1 -19.86 -2.08 -5.80
CA LYS A 1 -18.76 -2.64 -4.99
C LYS A 1 -18.09 -1.52 -4.19
N ARG A 2 -17.54 -1.83 -3.02
CA ARG A 2 -16.92 -0.85 -2.12
C ARG A 2 -15.45 -1.20 -1.86
N ILE A 3 -14.58 -0.20 -2.04
CA ILE A 3 -13.14 -0.34 -1.81
C ILE A 3 -12.64 0.73 -0.84
N LEU A 4 -11.69 0.35 0.02
CA LEU A 4 -10.93 1.28 0.86
C LEU A 4 -9.47 1.28 0.42
N ILE A 5 -8.86 2.48 0.29
CA ILE A 5 -7.46 2.65 -0.13
C ILE A 5 -6.76 3.61 0.83
N THR A 6 -5.72 3.16 1.53
CA THR A 6 -4.88 4.04 2.34
C THR A 6 -3.79 4.69 1.51
N GLY A 7 -3.40 5.92 1.86
CA GLY A 7 -2.41 6.69 1.10
C GLY A 7 -2.92 7.11 -0.28
N ALA A 8 -4.21 7.42 -0.39
CA ALA A 8 -4.88 7.76 -1.65
C ALA A 8 -4.64 9.20 -2.15
N SER A 9 -3.88 10.02 -1.43
CA SER A 9 -3.62 11.41 -1.83
C SER A 9 -2.48 11.59 -2.83
N SER A 10 -1.76 10.53 -3.19
CA SER A 10 -0.64 10.60 -4.15
C SER A 10 -0.24 9.22 -4.67
N GLY A 11 0.61 9.19 -5.70
CA GLY A 11 1.28 7.99 -6.21
C GLY A 11 0.32 6.86 -6.55
N ILE A 12 0.71 5.63 -6.23
CA ILE A 12 -0.06 4.42 -6.57
C ILE A 12 -1.48 4.47 -5.99
N GLY A 13 -1.62 4.92 -4.73
CA GLY A 13 -2.93 5.00 -4.07
C GLY A 13 -3.89 5.95 -4.76
N MET A 14 -3.42 7.11 -5.23
CA MET A 14 -4.21 8.07 -5.99
C MET A 14 -4.68 7.47 -7.33
N HIS A 15 -3.76 6.91 -8.11
CA HIS A 15 -4.11 6.28 -9.38
C HIS A 15 -5.10 5.12 -9.20
N LEU A 16 -4.95 4.32 -8.15
CA LEU A 16 -5.91 3.27 -7.82
C LEU A 16 -7.29 3.85 -7.50
N ALA A 17 -7.36 4.88 -6.65
CA ALA A 17 -8.63 5.53 -6.31
C ALA A 17 -9.34 6.07 -7.55
N GLN A 18 -8.63 6.79 -8.43
CA GLN A 18 -9.16 7.33 -9.67
C GLN A 18 -9.68 6.23 -10.62
N ASN A 19 -8.90 5.15 -10.80
CA ASN A 19 -9.28 4.06 -11.69
C ASN A 19 -10.46 3.23 -11.15
N TYR A 20 -10.56 3.03 -9.81
CA TYR A 20 -11.72 2.35 -9.21
C TYR A 20 -12.98 3.22 -9.25
N LEU A 21 -12.88 4.54 -9.09
CA LEU A 21 -14.00 5.47 -9.32
C LEU A 21 -14.50 5.38 -10.76
N ALA A 22 -13.59 5.46 -11.74
CA ALA A 22 -13.92 5.32 -13.15
C ALA A 22 -14.56 3.95 -13.49
N ALA A 23 -14.23 2.91 -12.72
CA ALA A 23 -14.85 1.59 -12.84
C ALA A 23 -16.19 1.45 -12.08
N GLY A 24 -16.74 2.54 -11.54
CA GLY A 24 -18.03 2.58 -10.85
C GLY A 24 -18.03 1.94 -9.45
N TRP A 25 -16.87 1.93 -8.77
CA TRP A 25 -16.78 1.49 -7.38
C TRP A 25 -17.00 2.66 -6.43
N HIS A 26 -17.61 2.38 -5.29
CA HIS A 26 -17.61 3.31 -4.17
C HIS A 26 -16.22 3.27 -3.50
N VAL A 27 -15.48 4.37 -3.58
CA VAL A 27 -14.10 4.48 -3.10
C VAL A 27 -14.06 5.24 -1.79
N ILE A 28 -13.49 4.62 -0.76
CA ILE A 28 -13.14 5.25 0.51
C ILE A 28 -11.65 5.56 0.45
N ALA A 29 -11.32 6.81 0.15
CA ALA A 29 -9.95 7.29 -0.02
C ALA A 29 -9.42 7.82 1.31
N CYS A 30 -8.40 7.14 1.88
CA CYS A 30 -7.83 7.50 3.16
C CYS A 30 -6.48 8.21 3.02
N GLY A 31 -6.26 9.25 3.84
CA GLY A 31 -5.01 10.02 3.89
C GLY A 31 -4.96 10.96 5.08
N ARG A 32 -3.80 11.59 5.34
CA ARG A 32 -3.62 12.50 6.48
C ARG A 32 -4.26 13.89 6.28
N SER A 33 -4.30 14.37 5.04
CA SER A 33 -4.73 15.73 4.71
C SER A 33 -5.95 15.69 3.81
N LEU A 34 -7.03 16.31 4.29
CA LEU A 34 -8.27 16.44 3.53
C LEU A 34 -8.02 17.25 2.23
N SER A 35 -7.30 18.36 2.30
CA SER A 35 -7.00 19.19 1.12
C SER A 35 -6.25 18.39 0.06
N LYS A 36 -5.20 17.62 0.43
CA LYS A 36 -4.47 16.79 -0.53
C LYS A 36 -5.32 15.67 -1.15
N LEU A 37 -6.28 15.13 -0.41
CA LEU A 37 -7.23 14.15 -0.97
C LEU A 37 -8.18 14.83 -1.96
N GLN A 38 -8.66 16.02 -1.63
CA GLN A 38 -9.53 16.82 -2.52
C GLN A 38 -8.82 17.26 -3.80
N ASP A 39 -7.55 17.68 -3.69
CA ASP A 39 -6.72 18.06 -4.84
C ASP A 39 -6.41 16.84 -5.76
N ALA A 40 -6.19 15.68 -5.16
CA ALA A 40 -5.84 14.45 -5.89
C ALA A 40 -7.06 13.77 -6.56
N LEU A 41 -8.23 13.91 -5.95
CA LEU A 41 -9.45 13.23 -6.35
C LEU A 41 -10.57 14.24 -6.50
N SER A 42 -11.34 14.17 -7.57
CA SER A 42 -12.49 15.07 -7.74
C SER A 42 -13.47 14.91 -6.57
N SER A 43 -13.42 15.83 -5.61
CA SER A 43 -14.16 15.75 -4.34
C SER A 43 -15.70 15.75 -4.52
N THR A 44 -16.19 16.07 -5.71
CA THR A 44 -17.62 16.08 -6.06
C THR A 44 -18.11 14.73 -6.63
N HIS A 45 -17.23 13.73 -6.77
CA HIS A 45 -17.65 12.44 -7.32
C HIS A 45 -18.60 11.71 -6.35
N PRO A 46 -19.81 11.31 -6.77
CA PRO A 46 -20.85 10.78 -5.86
C PRO A 46 -20.43 9.48 -5.17
N GLU A 47 -19.58 8.68 -5.81
CA GLU A 47 -19.08 7.41 -5.27
C GLU A 47 -17.76 7.56 -4.48
N LEU A 48 -17.38 8.79 -4.08
CA LEU A 48 -16.17 9.05 -3.31
C LEU A 48 -16.50 9.44 -1.87
N THR A 49 -15.88 8.75 -0.93
CA THR A 49 -15.82 9.13 0.49
C THR A 49 -14.38 9.43 0.87
N LEU A 50 -14.12 10.62 1.41
CA LEU A 50 -12.82 10.98 1.95
C LEU A 50 -12.76 10.65 3.44
N CYS A 51 -11.70 9.97 3.86
CA CYS A 51 -11.48 9.56 5.24
C CYS A 51 -10.10 10.02 5.71
N THR A 52 -10.04 10.83 6.76
CA THR A 52 -8.79 11.44 7.23
C THR A 52 -8.35 10.88 8.56
N PHE A 53 -7.10 10.45 8.63
CA PHE A 53 -6.40 10.06 9.86
C PHE A 53 -4.87 10.05 9.62
N ASP A 54 -4.10 10.25 10.68
CA ASP A 54 -2.67 9.92 10.64
C ASP A 54 -2.50 8.43 10.95
N ILE A 55 -1.85 7.70 10.03
CA ILE A 55 -1.63 6.26 10.16
C ILE A 55 -0.79 5.90 11.42
N ASN A 56 -0.02 6.85 11.95
CA ASN A 56 0.75 6.68 13.18
C ASN A 56 -0.08 6.87 14.46
N GLN A 57 -1.32 7.34 14.34
CA GLN A 57 -2.22 7.57 15.48
C GLN A 57 -3.24 6.44 15.58
N ARG A 58 -2.87 5.36 16.34
CA ARG A 58 -3.70 4.15 16.46
C ARG A 58 -5.17 4.43 16.71
N THR A 59 -5.47 5.31 17.68
CA THR A 59 -6.86 5.63 18.08
C THR A 59 -7.64 6.26 16.93
N GLU A 60 -7.03 7.19 16.18
CA GLU A 60 -7.68 7.81 15.01
C GLU A 60 -7.97 6.78 13.93
N VAL A 61 -6.97 5.96 13.58
CA VAL A 61 -7.10 4.90 12.57
C VAL A 61 -8.27 3.97 12.91
N ILE A 62 -8.29 3.44 14.13
CA ILE A 62 -9.31 2.48 14.53
C ILE A 62 -10.71 3.12 14.57
N ASN A 63 -10.84 4.34 15.11
CA ASN A 63 -12.12 5.02 15.19
C ASN A 63 -12.72 5.31 13.81
N GLN A 64 -11.89 5.70 12.84
CA GLN A 64 -12.33 5.95 11.47
C GLN A 64 -12.67 4.65 10.74
N LEU A 65 -11.80 3.65 10.83
CA LEU A 65 -11.95 2.43 10.04
C LEU A 65 -13.06 1.50 10.55
N LYS A 66 -13.35 1.47 11.85
CA LYS A 66 -14.47 0.71 12.40
C LYS A 66 -15.85 1.19 11.91
N GLN A 67 -15.94 2.43 11.44
CA GLN A 67 -17.18 2.96 10.90
C GLN A 67 -17.45 2.49 9.45
N VAL A 68 -16.40 2.08 8.75
CA VAL A 68 -16.49 1.59 7.38
C VAL A 68 -17.04 0.17 7.39
N LYS A 69 -18.15 -0.05 6.71
CA LYS A 69 -18.82 -1.36 6.67
C LYS A 69 -18.81 -1.97 5.27
N SER A 70 -18.83 -3.30 5.24
CA SER A 70 -19.11 -4.06 4.02
C SER A 70 -18.13 -3.82 2.88
N LEU A 71 -16.83 -3.97 3.14
CA LEU A 71 -15.79 -3.85 2.11
C LEU A 71 -15.72 -5.08 1.22
N ASP A 72 -15.71 -4.85 -0.11
CA ASP A 72 -15.38 -5.88 -1.11
C ASP A 72 -13.86 -6.00 -1.28
N LEU A 73 -13.14 -4.88 -1.08
CA LEU A 73 -11.68 -4.82 -1.20
C LEU A 73 -11.11 -3.77 -0.25
N ALA A 74 -10.01 -4.09 0.42
CA ALA A 74 -9.18 -3.13 1.15
C ALA A 74 -7.76 -3.15 0.61
N ILE A 75 -7.19 -1.99 0.26
CA ILE A 75 -5.80 -1.84 -0.19
C ILE A 75 -5.04 -0.99 0.83
N LEU A 76 -4.16 -1.63 1.59
CA LEU A 76 -3.25 -0.97 2.52
C LEU A 76 -1.99 -0.57 1.76
N ASN A 77 -1.98 0.67 1.26
CA ASN A 77 -0.93 1.21 0.41
C ASN A 77 -0.12 2.32 1.11
N ALA A 78 -0.66 2.96 2.15
CA ALA A 78 0.05 4.01 2.85
C ALA A 78 1.42 3.56 3.36
N GLY A 79 2.42 4.40 3.16
CA GLY A 79 3.79 4.11 3.60
C GLY A 79 4.74 5.25 3.28
N THR A 80 5.94 5.17 3.86
CA THR A 80 7.04 6.11 3.63
C THR A 80 8.30 5.36 3.22
N CYS A 81 9.23 6.07 2.59
CA CYS A 81 10.57 5.60 2.30
C CYS A 81 11.55 6.69 2.72
N GLU A 82 12.45 6.34 3.62
CA GLU A 82 13.60 7.16 4.01
C GLU A 82 14.85 6.28 3.86
N TYR A 83 15.93 6.87 3.37
CA TYR A 83 17.20 6.18 3.14
C TYR A 83 18.21 6.55 4.22
N MET A 84 18.99 5.58 4.69
CA MET A 84 20.14 5.82 5.55
C MET A 84 21.37 6.14 4.70
N ASP A 85 21.85 7.38 4.75
CA ASP A 85 23.02 7.80 3.99
C ASP A 85 24.32 7.26 4.59
N THR A 86 24.32 6.99 5.90
CA THR A 86 25.40 6.34 6.63
C THR A 86 24.85 5.35 7.63
N VAL A 87 25.54 4.24 7.81
CA VAL A 87 25.19 3.19 8.78
C VAL A 87 25.93 3.36 10.10
N VAL A 88 27.01 4.14 10.10
CA VAL A 88 27.80 4.44 11.31
C VAL A 88 27.98 5.96 11.42
N PRO A 89 27.34 6.60 12.42
CA PRO A 89 26.40 6.04 13.41
C PRO A 89 25.06 5.62 12.81
N PHE A 90 24.43 4.60 13.41
CA PHE A 90 23.11 4.14 12.97
C PHE A 90 22.00 5.11 13.41
N ASP A 91 21.16 5.58 12.50
CA ASP A 91 20.01 6.43 12.79
C ASP A 91 18.77 5.60 13.20
N SER A 92 18.71 5.28 14.50
CA SER A 92 17.57 4.54 15.07
C SER A 92 16.26 5.34 15.06
N ALA A 93 16.33 6.67 15.02
CA ALA A 93 15.14 7.51 14.95
C ALA A 93 14.49 7.44 13.55
N LEU A 94 15.30 7.50 12.49
CA LEU A 94 14.83 7.25 11.12
C LEU A 94 14.26 5.84 11.00
N PHE A 95 14.99 4.83 11.48
CA PHE A 95 14.53 3.44 11.47
C PHE A 95 13.17 3.31 12.12
N LYS A 96 13.01 3.86 13.32
CA LYS A 96 11.74 3.83 14.06
C LYS A 96 10.61 4.50 13.27
N ARG A 97 10.81 5.70 12.70
CA ARG A 97 9.76 6.40 11.93
C ARG A 97 9.24 5.58 10.75
N VAL A 98 10.14 4.91 10.04
CA VAL A 98 9.77 4.06 8.90
C VAL A 98 9.01 2.82 9.35
N ILE A 99 9.46 2.15 10.43
CA ILE A 99 8.77 0.99 11.00
C ILE A 99 7.40 1.39 11.54
N ASP A 100 7.30 2.47 12.29
CA ASP A 100 6.03 2.95 12.83
C ASP A 100 5.01 3.19 11.71
N THR A 101 5.42 3.90 10.65
CA THR A 101 4.52 4.23 9.55
C THR A 101 4.13 3.01 8.72
N ASN A 102 5.12 2.20 8.31
CA ASN A 102 4.88 1.13 7.34
C ASN A 102 4.32 -0.14 8.01
N VAL A 103 4.80 -0.48 9.19
CA VAL A 103 4.45 -1.74 9.86
C VAL A 103 3.37 -1.54 10.92
N ALA A 104 3.64 -0.72 11.94
CA ALA A 104 2.68 -0.48 13.01
C ALA A 104 1.39 0.16 12.47
N GLY A 105 1.51 1.18 11.60
CA GLY A 105 0.36 1.81 10.95
C GLY A 105 -0.49 0.85 10.13
N THR A 106 0.15 -0.08 9.39
CA THR A 106 -0.57 -1.16 8.71
C THR A 106 -1.30 -2.06 9.71
N GLY A 107 -0.67 -2.38 10.85
CA GLY A 107 -1.29 -3.14 11.93
C GLY A 107 -2.53 -2.44 12.50
N TYR A 108 -2.47 -1.12 12.72
CA TYR A 108 -3.63 -0.35 13.17
C TYR A 108 -4.78 -0.34 12.14
N CYS A 109 -4.44 -0.26 10.86
CA CYS A 109 -5.44 -0.41 9.81
C CYS A 109 -6.10 -1.79 9.86
N LEU A 110 -5.34 -2.87 10.00
CA LEU A 110 -5.88 -4.23 10.12
C LEU A 110 -6.81 -4.35 11.33
N GLU A 111 -6.41 -3.82 12.50
CA GLU A 111 -7.25 -3.81 13.70
C GLU A 111 -8.60 -3.10 13.49
N GLY A 112 -8.61 -2.03 12.70
CA GLY A 112 -9.81 -1.24 12.45
C GLY A 112 -10.72 -1.79 11.36
N LEU A 113 -10.21 -2.59 10.40
CA LEU A 113 -10.98 -2.91 9.19
C LEU A 113 -11.23 -4.41 8.92
N LEU A 114 -10.48 -5.34 9.52
CA LEU A 114 -10.59 -6.76 9.14
C LEU A 114 -12.00 -7.32 9.29
N ASP A 115 -12.71 -6.98 10.36
CA ASP A 115 -14.09 -7.40 10.60
C ASP A 115 -15.10 -6.77 9.62
N ASN A 116 -14.66 -5.77 8.85
CA ASN A 116 -15.50 -5.06 7.90
C ASN A 116 -15.34 -5.58 6.46
N ILE A 117 -14.37 -6.47 6.21
CA ILE A 117 -14.22 -7.14 4.91
C ILE A 117 -15.25 -8.28 4.83
N LYS A 118 -16.05 -8.28 3.77
CA LYS A 118 -17.07 -9.30 3.56
C LYS A 118 -16.45 -10.68 3.35
N GLN A 119 -17.19 -11.72 3.68
CA GLN A 119 -16.92 -13.04 3.12
C GLN A 119 -16.94 -12.97 1.58
N GLY A 120 -15.96 -13.55 0.92
CA GLY A 120 -15.73 -13.37 -0.51
C GLY A 120 -15.00 -12.06 -0.87
N GLY A 121 -14.69 -11.21 0.12
CA GLY A 121 -13.90 -9.99 -0.08
C GLY A 121 -12.40 -10.24 -0.23
N GLN A 122 -11.63 -9.16 -0.27
CA GLN A 122 -10.19 -9.22 -0.50
C GLN A 122 -9.45 -8.15 0.31
N LEU A 123 -8.28 -8.53 0.84
CA LEU A 123 -7.29 -7.65 1.43
C LEU A 123 -6.05 -7.60 0.54
N ALA A 124 -5.50 -6.42 0.29
CA ALA A 124 -4.23 -6.26 -0.41
C ALA A 124 -3.28 -5.36 0.38
N ILE A 125 -2.02 -5.76 0.48
CA ILE A 125 -0.97 -4.99 1.18
C ILE A 125 0.13 -4.66 0.19
N VAL A 126 0.49 -3.36 0.12
CA VAL A 126 1.53 -2.88 -0.79
C VAL A 126 2.88 -2.91 -0.09
N SER A 127 3.70 -3.85 -0.53
CA SER A 127 5.11 -4.00 -0.18
C SER A 127 6.02 -3.31 -1.21
N SER A 128 7.12 -3.94 -1.59
CA SER A 128 8.06 -3.44 -2.59
C SER A 128 8.94 -4.58 -3.12
N SER A 129 9.47 -4.41 -4.32
CA SER A 129 10.52 -5.29 -4.88
C SER A 129 11.84 -5.25 -4.09
N VAL A 130 12.05 -4.27 -3.22
CA VAL A 130 13.22 -4.19 -2.32
C VAL A 130 13.36 -5.42 -1.41
N THR A 131 12.27 -6.17 -1.21
CA THR A 131 12.28 -7.40 -0.41
C THR A 131 12.90 -8.60 -1.13
N LEU A 132 13.11 -8.51 -2.44
CA LEU A 132 13.68 -9.59 -3.25
C LEU A 132 15.21 -9.58 -3.25
N LEU A 133 15.82 -8.41 -3.08
CA LEU A 133 17.26 -8.24 -3.05
C LEU A 133 17.62 -7.12 -2.05
N PRO A 134 18.51 -7.36 -1.08
CA PRO A 134 18.99 -6.31 -0.19
C PRO A 134 19.70 -5.21 -0.97
N LEU A 135 19.28 -3.97 -0.77
CA LEU A 135 19.85 -2.79 -1.40
C LEU A 135 20.50 -1.89 -0.34
N THR A 136 21.61 -1.27 -0.68
CA THR A 136 22.26 -0.29 0.20
C THR A 136 21.33 0.86 0.54
N ARG A 137 21.49 1.46 1.71
CA ARG A 137 20.69 2.58 2.24
C ARG A 137 19.21 2.23 2.53
N SER A 138 18.82 0.96 2.34
CA SER A 138 17.41 0.51 2.48
C SER A 138 17.15 -0.21 3.81
N GLU A 139 17.99 -0.06 4.82
CA GLU A 139 17.92 -0.79 6.09
C GLU A 139 16.53 -0.65 6.74
N ALA A 140 16.03 0.57 6.87
CA ALA A 140 14.72 0.82 7.46
C ALA A 140 13.57 0.44 6.51
N TYR A 141 13.65 0.92 5.26
CA TYR A 141 12.60 0.68 4.28
C TYR A 141 12.50 -0.80 3.91
N GLY A 142 13.62 -1.44 3.59
CA GLY A 142 13.69 -2.87 3.26
C GLY A 142 13.17 -3.74 4.39
N ALA A 143 13.62 -3.50 5.63
CA ALA A 143 13.14 -4.21 6.81
C ALA A 143 11.63 -4.04 7.01
N SER A 144 11.10 -2.82 6.84
CA SER A 144 9.66 -2.56 6.96
C SER A 144 8.85 -3.32 5.91
N LYS A 145 9.32 -3.37 4.67
CA LYS A 145 8.63 -4.08 3.57
C LYS A 145 8.74 -5.59 3.71
N ALA A 146 9.87 -6.11 4.19
CA ALA A 146 10.03 -7.53 4.51
C ALA A 146 9.07 -7.97 5.63
N ALA A 147 8.85 -7.13 6.65
CA ALA A 147 7.84 -7.38 7.67
C ALA A 147 6.43 -7.46 7.08
N LEU A 148 6.08 -6.57 6.13
CA LEU A 148 4.79 -6.61 5.44
C LEU A 148 4.64 -7.84 4.54
N ASP A 149 5.71 -8.31 3.92
CA ASP A 149 5.71 -9.56 3.13
C ASP A 149 5.34 -10.76 4.00
N TYR A 150 6.00 -10.89 5.15
CA TYR A 150 5.74 -11.98 6.10
C TYR A 150 4.31 -11.89 6.64
N LEU A 151 3.91 -10.71 7.13
CA LEU A 151 2.56 -10.45 7.64
C LEU A 151 1.49 -10.82 6.62
N THR A 152 1.65 -10.39 5.37
CA THR A 152 0.65 -10.64 4.31
C THR A 152 0.49 -12.13 4.02
N ARG A 153 1.59 -12.86 3.96
CA ARG A 153 1.56 -14.32 3.71
C ARG A 153 0.91 -15.08 4.87
N THR A 154 1.19 -14.68 6.12
CA THR A 154 0.53 -15.27 7.31
C THR A 154 -0.97 -14.97 7.32
N LEU A 155 -1.35 -13.72 7.04
CA LEU A 155 -2.77 -13.33 6.92
C LEU A 155 -3.50 -14.12 5.83
N ALA A 156 -2.83 -14.49 4.73
CA ALA A 156 -3.44 -15.30 3.68
C ALA A 156 -3.83 -16.70 4.17
N ILE A 157 -3.03 -17.28 5.08
CA ILE A 157 -3.34 -18.56 5.70
C ILE A 157 -4.54 -18.45 6.63
N ASP A 158 -4.55 -17.43 7.50
CA ASP A 158 -5.55 -17.29 8.56
C ASP A 158 -6.90 -16.77 8.05
N LEU A 159 -6.90 -15.96 6.99
CA LEU A 159 -8.11 -15.36 6.41
C LEU A 159 -8.73 -16.24 5.29
N GLY A 160 -7.95 -17.15 4.71
CA GLY A 160 -8.45 -18.10 3.69
C GLY A 160 -9.67 -18.88 4.15
N PRO A 161 -9.65 -19.54 5.32
CA PRO A 161 -10.82 -20.25 5.88
C PRO A 161 -12.02 -19.36 6.16
N LYS A 162 -11.82 -18.06 6.33
CA LYS A 162 -12.89 -17.05 6.48
C LYS A 162 -13.45 -16.56 5.14
N GLY A 163 -12.97 -17.11 4.03
CA GLY A 163 -13.38 -16.72 2.68
C GLY A 163 -12.84 -15.36 2.23
N ILE A 164 -11.80 -14.82 2.87
CA ILE A 164 -11.16 -13.56 2.49
C ILE A 164 -9.85 -13.89 1.76
N SER A 165 -9.72 -13.47 0.50
CA SER A 165 -8.47 -13.60 -0.23
C SER A 165 -7.50 -12.48 0.12
N VAL A 166 -6.21 -12.80 0.18
CA VAL A 166 -5.16 -11.84 0.51
C VAL A 166 -4.18 -11.73 -0.64
N SER A 167 -3.74 -10.51 -0.95
CA SER A 167 -2.78 -10.23 -2.03
C SER A 167 -1.61 -9.39 -1.51
N LEU A 168 -0.41 -9.86 -1.77
CA LEU A 168 0.85 -9.15 -1.58
C LEU A 168 1.22 -8.46 -2.89
N ILE A 169 1.36 -7.13 -2.86
CA ILE A 169 1.71 -6.33 -4.03
C ILE A 169 3.16 -5.86 -3.88
N ARG A 170 4.04 -6.24 -4.83
CA ARG A 170 5.43 -5.78 -4.87
C ARG A 170 5.69 -4.99 -6.15
N PRO A 171 5.52 -3.66 -6.10
CA PRO A 171 5.94 -2.78 -7.18
C PRO A 171 7.47 -2.72 -7.26
N GLY A 172 8.00 -2.64 -8.49
CA GLY A 172 9.33 -2.08 -8.73
C GLY A 172 9.30 -0.56 -8.67
N PHE A 173 10.13 0.11 -9.48
CA PHE A 173 10.11 1.57 -9.54
C PHE A 173 8.87 2.06 -10.28
N VAL A 174 8.10 2.92 -9.61
CA VAL A 174 6.92 3.58 -10.15
C VAL A 174 7.13 5.10 -10.05
N ASP A 175 6.90 5.83 -11.12
CA ASP A 175 7.01 7.30 -11.12
C ASP A 175 5.94 7.91 -10.20
N THR A 176 6.40 8.37 -9.06
CA THR A 176 5.59 8.94 -7.97
C THR A 176 6.41 9.98 -7.22
N ALA A 177 5.76 10.85 -6.46
CA ALA A 177 6.44 11.80 -5.60
C ALA A 177 7.41 11.14 -4.60
N LEU A 178 7.24 9.86 -4.29
CA LEU A 178 8.15 9.10 -3.42
C LEU A 178 9.45 8.77 -4.14
N THR A 179 9.38 8.29 -5.37
CA THR A 179 10.54 7.89 -6.19
C THR A 179 11.26 9.07 -6.83
N GLN A 180 10.60 10.19 -7.05
CA GLN A 180 11.23 11.43 -7.55
C GLN A 180 12.28 12.02 -6.59
N LYS A 181 12.30 11.58 -5.33
CA LYS A 181 13.33 11.93 -4.34
C LYS A 181 14.61 11.09 -4.47
N ASN A 182 14.59 10.05 -5.28
CA ASN A 182 15.73 9.15 -5.46
C ASN A 182 16.81 9.82 -6.28
N THR A 183 18.06 9.68 -5.84
CA THR A 183 19.28 10.22 -6.48
C THR A 183 20.04 9.16 -7.28
N PHE A 184 19.45 7.98 -7.47
CA PHE A 184 20.06 6.85 -8.17
C PHE A 184 19.23 6.40 -9.37
N SER A 185 19.84 5.65 -10.27
CA SER A 185 19.17 5.11 -11.46
C SER A 185 18.04 4.15 -11.07
N MET A 186 16.89 4.28 -11.73
CA MET A 186 15.69 3.47 -11.51
C MET A 186 15.35 2.68 -12.78
N PRO A 187 16.08 1.59 -13.07
CA PRO A 187 15.84 0.82 -14.28
C PRO A 187 14.43 0.22 -14.28
N GLY A 188 13.78 0.28 -15.44
CA GLY A 188 12.43 -0.27 -15.59
C GLY A 188 11.34 0.52 -14.87
N ILE A 189 11.56 1.81 -14.58
CA ILE A 189 10.52 2.68 -14.00
C ILE A 189 9.28 2.70 -14.90
N ILE A 190 8.11 2.57 -14.28
CA ILE A 190 6.82 2.59 -14.97
C ILE A 190 5.94 3.72 -14.45
N SER A 191 4.95 4.13 -15.23
CA SER A 191 3.98 5.14 -14.79
C SER A 191 3.02 4.60 -13.71
N GLY A 192 2.41 5.51 -12.93
CA GLY A 192 1.38 5.17 -11.95
C GLY A 192 0.19 4.42 -12.59
N ASP A 193 -0.22 4.79 -13.79
CA ASP A 193 -1.30 4.11 -14.52
C ASP A 193 -0.92 2.68 -14.94
N GLN A 194 0.33 2.47 -15.35
CA GLN A 194 0.81 1.12 -15.65
C GLN A 194 0.82 0.26 -14.37
N ALA A 195 1.31 0.80 -13.25
CA ALA A 195 1.30 0.11 -11.97
C ALA A 195 -0.14 -0.25 -11.56
N CYS A 196 -1.06 0.70 -11.69
CA CYS A 196 -2.48 0.51 -11.39
C CYS A 196 -3.08 -0.66 -12.21
N ARG A 197 -2.82 -0.70 -13.53
CA ARG A 197 -3.28 -1.81 -14.39
C ARG A 197 -2.73 -3.18 -13.95
N TYR A 198 -1.47 -3.27 -13.54
CA TYR A 198 -0.91 -4.52 -13.02
C TYR A 198 -1.61 -4.94 -11.72
N ILE A 199 -1.82 -4.00 -10.80
CA ILE A 199 -2.47 -4.25 -9.51
C ILE A 199 -3.91 -4.72 -9.74
N MET A 200 -4.72 -3.96 -10.47
CA MET A 200 -6.13 -4.27 -10.69
C MET A 200 -6.32 -5.65 -11.35
N ARG A 201 -5.54 -5.96 -12.40
CA ARG A 201 -5.56 -7.28 -13.06
C ARG A 201 -5.15 -8.41 -12.13
N GLY A 202 -4.20 -8.17 -11.23
CA GLY A 202 -3.77 -9.15 -10.24
C GLY A 202 -4.85 -9.41 -9.20
N LEU A 203 -5.48 -8.35 -8.70
CA LEU A 203 -6.57 -8.41 -7.72
C LEU A 203 -7.83 -9.06 -8.30
N GLU A 204 -8.20 -8.74 -9.55
CA GLU A 204 -9.30 -9.40 -10.25
C GLU A 204 -9.13 -10.93 -10.30
N LYS A 205 -7.89 -11.39 -10.52
CA LYS A 205 -7.53 -12.81 -10.54
C LYS A 205 -7.24 -13.38 -9.14
N ARG A 206 -7.45 -12.63 -8.09
CA ARG A 206 -7.19 -13.01 -6.68
C ARG A 206 -5.81 -13.62 -6.46
N LYS A 207 -4.77 -13.09 -7.14
CA LYS A 207 -3.40 -13.60 -7.00
C LYS A 207 -2.87 -13.31 -5.60
N LEU A 208 -2.24 -14.30 -4.99
CA LEU A 208 -1.53 -14.10 -3.71
C LEU A 208 -0.37 -13.11 -3.87
N GLU A 209 0.37 -13.17 -4.97
CA GLU A 209 1.48 -12.25 -5.25
C GLU A 209 1.30 -11.53 -6.57
N ILE A 210 1.43 -10.20 -6.53
CA ILE A 210 1.30 -9.29 -7.67
C ILE A 210 2.61 -8.52 -7.79
N ASN A 211 3.54 -9.08 -8.57
CA ASN A 211 4.89 -8.58 -8.75
C ASN A 211 5.03 -7.93 -10.14
N PHE A 212 5.53 -6.70 -10.23
CA PHE A 212 5.70 -5.98 -11.51
C PHE A 212 6.77 -4.85 -11.42
N PRO A 213 7.39 -4.47 -12.58
CA PRO A 213 7.32 -5.13 -13.89
C PRO A 213 8.09 -6.46 -13.87
N LYS A 214 7.59 -7.47 -14.57
CA LYS A 214 8.12 -8.85 -14.47
C LYS A 214 9.61 -8.97 -14.87
N VAL A 215 10.03 -8.29 -15.92
CA VAL A 215 11.42 -8.37 -16.42
C VAL A 215 12.40 -7.85 -15.37
N PHE A 216 12.11 -6.72 -14.76
CA PHE A 216 12.94 -6.14 -13.69
C PHE A 216 13.05 -7.09 -12.49
N LEU A 217 11.91 -7.65 -12.06
CA LEU A 217 11.87 -8.55 -10.91
C LEU A 217 12.58 -9.88 -11.18
N TRP A 218 12.50 -10.39 -12.41
CA TRP A 218 13.23 -11.60 -12.79
C TRP A 218 14.75 -11.38 -12.70
N VAL A 219 15.24 -10.23 -13.16
CA VAL A 219 16.66 -9.86 -12.98
C VAL A 219 17.03 -9.78 -11.50
N MET A 220 16.20 -9.14 -10.65
CA MET A 220 16.44 -9.01 -9.21
C MET A 220 16.47 -10.36 -8.47
N THR A 221 15.81 -11.39 -8.99
CA THR A 221 15.82 -12.73 -8.38
C THR A 221 16.98 -13.60 -8.85
N LEU A 222 17.70 -13.20 -9.89
CA LEU A 222 18.88 -13.91 -10.41
C LEU A 222 20.21 -13.38 -9.84
N LEU A 223 20.19 -12.19 -9.23
CA LEU A 223 21.34 -11.56 -8.55
C LEU A 223 21.40 -11.96 -7.08
#